data_233ac21463d104a09594086be40dab11
#
_entry.id   233ac21463d104a09594086be40dab11
#
_cell.length_a   1.000
_cell.length_b   1.000
_cell.length_c   1.000
_cell.angle_alpha   90.00
_cell.angle_beta   90.00
_cell.angle_gamma   90.00
#
_symmetry.space_group_name_H-M   'P 1'
#
loop_
_entity.id
_entity.type
_entity.pdbx_description
1 polymer ?
#
loop_
_entity_poly.entity_id
_entity_poly.type
_entity_poly.pdbx_seq_one_letter_code
_entity_poly.pdbx_strand_id
1 'polypeptide(L)'
;GSLAQNSRLFGREARLFVNGAFGEVAFGRMGTLGSANGTYGLLGNLSPFGASWVGAVEYSTYYVGGIRADNTVTYKTPTFAGVTVYAQYSFETNTKQEENLDATEGKASANRYYALGATYKAAGFDLAAVVDSYNWSSTFTSDDPDLDDGLTVTLGGSYDFEVAKVFLSGQYFDNMIGNDKSQPGSDPVDAGKSDSFYSFSS
;
A
#
# COMPACT_ATOMS: atom_id res chain seq x y z
N GLY A 1 -12.95 8.41 13.60
CA GLY A 1 -11.90 7.46 13.88
C GLY A 1 -11.90 7.09 15.35
N SER A 2 -11.85 5.81 15.70
CA SER A 2 -11.78 5.43 17.10
C SER A 2 -10.41 5.80 17.67
N LEU A 3 -10.38 6.33 18.88
CA LEU A 3 -9.16 6.58 19.66
C LEU A 3 -8.39 5.28 19.99
N ALA A 4 -8.96 4.12 19.65
CA ALA A 4 -8.50 2.80 20.10
C ALA A 4 -7.59 2.06 19.08
N GLN A 5 -6.94 2.75 18.15
CA GLN A 5 -5.95 2.12 17.28
C GLN A 5 -4.59 2.04 17.97
N ASN A 6 -4.35 0.95 18.69
CA ASN A 6 -3.09 0.69 19.38
C ASN A 6 -2.57 1.87 20.20
N SER A 7 -3.44 2.53 20.96
CA SER A 7 -3.12 3.73 21.76
C SER A 7 -2.55 4.90 20.96
N ARG A 8 -2.79 4.97 19.64
CA ARG A 8 -2.40 6.13 18.82
C ARG A 8 -3.55 7.11 18.66
N LEU A 9 -3.29 8.38 18.99
CA LEU A 9 -4.12 9.48 18.52
C LEU A 9 -3.90 9.63 17.01
N PHE A 10 -4.99 9.68 16.21
CA PHE A 10 -4.93 9.73 14.74
C PHE A 10 -4.21 8.55 14.06
N GLY A 11 -4.38 7.33 14.60
CA GLY A 11 -3.71 6.13 14.11
C GLY A 11 -4.04 5.74 12.66
N ARG A 12 -5.09 6.30 12.05
CA ARG A 12 -5.42 6.06 10.64
C ARG A 12 -4.62 6.96 9.70
N GLU A 13 -4.65 8.26 9.94
CA GLU A 13 -3.97 9.26 9.13
C GLU A 13 -3.64 10.48 9.98
N ALA A 14 -2.42 10.96 9.85
CA ALA A 14 -1.92 12.21 10.41
C ALA A 14 -0.89 12.78 9.44
N ARG A 15 -1.33 13.63 8.51
CA ARG A 15 -0.46 14.16 7.46
C ARG A 15 -0.54 15.68 7.33
N LEU A 16 0.58 16.27 6.96
CA LEU A 16 0.68 17.62 6.43
C LEU A 16 0.86 17.51 4.91
N PHE A 17 0.22 18.38 4.14
CA PHE A 17 0.45 18.44 2.70
C PHE A 17 0.48 19.86 2.17
N VAL A 18 1.23 20.03 1.09
CA VAL A 18 1.28 21.29 0.30
C VAL A 18 0.84 20.95 -1.11
N ASN A 19 -0.11 21.72 -1.62
CA ASN A 19 -0.68 21.54 -2.95
C ASN A 19 -0.51 22.83 -3.78
N GLY A 20 -0.19 22.67 -5.07
CA GLY A 20 0.01 23.81 -5.99
C GLY A 20 0.02 23.34 -7.45
N ALA A 21 0.46 24.23 -8.33
CA ALA A 21 0.60 23.91 -9.76
C ALA A 21 1.60 22.77 -10.04
N PHE A 22 2.52 22.51 -9.11
CA PHE A 22 3.47 21.41 -9.16
C PHE A 22 2.87 20.05 -8.75
N GLY A 23 1.63 20.01 -8.27
CA GLY A 23 1.00 18.83 -7.68
C GLY A 23 0.92 18.92 -6.16
N GLU A 24 1.01 17.79 -5.48
CA GLU A 24 0.92 17.67 -4.02
C GLU A 24 2.17 16.97 -3.46
N VAL A 25 2.72 17.50 -2.39
CA VAL A 25 3.70 16.81 -1.53
C VAL A 25 3.08 16.65 -0.15
N ALA A 26 3.07 15.42 0.36
CA ALA A 26 2.49 15.09 1.66
C ALA A 26 3.52 14.38 2.55
N PHE A 27 3.46 14.64 3.85
CA PHE A 27 4.36 14.10 4.88
C PHE A 27 3.55 13.59 6.06
N GLY A 28 3.98 12.49 6.67
CA GLY A 28 3.42 11.98 7.92
C GLY A 28 2.94 10.54 7.86
N ARG A 29 1.99 10.19 8.72
CA ARG A 29 1.37 8.86 8.72
C ARG A 29 0.22 8.82 7.73
N MET A 30 0.27 7.87 6.81
CA MET A 30 -0.76 7.71 5.79
C MET A 30 -0.84 6.27 5.27
N GLY A 31 -1.92 5.95 4.59
CA GLY A 31 -2.05 4.68 3.87
C GLY A 31 -1.12 4.62 2.67
N THR A 32 -0.50 3.47 2.45
CA THR A 32 0.41 3.24 1.33
C THR A 32 -0.31 3.24 -0.02
N LEU A 33 0.42 3.46 -1.12
CA LEU A 33 -0.17 3.41 -2.47
C LEU A 33 -0.68 2.01 -2.82
N GLY A 34 0.01 0.97 -2.34
CA GLY A 34 -0.40 -0.42 -2.45
C GLY A 34 -1.59 -0.81 -1.58
N SER A 35 -2.11 0.09 -0.75
CA SER A 35 -3.31 -0.16 0.04
C SER A 35 -4.58 0.22 -0.70
N ALA A 36 -5.53 -0.69 -0.81
CA ALA A 36 -6.83 -0.41 -1.39
C ALA A 36 -7.60 0.67 -0.58
N ASN A 37 -7.39 0.72 0.74
CA ASN A 37 -7.87 1.76 1.65
C ASN A 37 -6.82 2.84 1.93
N GLY A 38 -5.83 2.99 1.06
CA GLY A 38 -4.78 3.98 1.19
C GLY A 38 -5.30 5.42 1.11
N THR A 39 -4.46 6.35 1.53
CA THR A 39 -4.80 7.78 1.54
C THR A 39 -5.25 8.29 0.17
N TYR A 40 -4.67 7.76 -0.90
CA TYR A 40 -4.99 8.14 -2.28
C TYR A 40 -5.95 7.19 -2.98
N GLY A 41 -6.22 6.03 -2.41
CA GLY A 41 -7.24 5.08 -2.86
C GLY A 41 -7.06 4.56 -4.29
N LEU A 42 -5.80 4.43 -4.78
CA LEU A 42 -5.53 4.03 -6.17
C LEU A 42 -6.18 2.69 -6.49
N LEU A 43 -6.03 1.72 -5.62
CA LEU A 43 -6.51 0.35 -5.83
C LEU A 43 -7.98 0.15 -5.43
N GLY A 44 -8.53 1.06 -4.61
CA GLY A 44 -9.92 0.98 -4.19
C GLY A 44 -10.93 1.14 -5.34
N ASN A 45 -10.51 1.75 -6.44
CA ASN A 45 -11.33 1.92 -7.64
C ASN A 45 -11.31 0.69 -8.58
N LEU A 46 -10.51 -0.34 -8.27
CA LEU A 46 -10.42 -1.57 -9.07
C LEU A 46 -11.51 -2.59 -8.73
N SER A 47 -12.32 -2.32 -7.71
CA SER A 47 -13.39 -3.18 -7.25
C SER A 47 -14.76 -2.52 -7.47
N PRO A 48 -15.79 -3.28 -7.92
CA PRO A 48 -17.16 -2.78 -8.02
C PRO A 48 -17.74 -2.36 -6.67
N PHE A 49 -17.18 -2.87 -5.57
CA PHE A 49 -17.63 -2.58 -4.22
C PHE A 49 -16.91 -1.39 -3.57
N GLY A 50 -15.91 -0.81 -4.26
CA GLY A 50 -15.10 0.28 -3.76
C GLY A 50 -14.29 -0.08 -2.51
N ALA A 51 -13.64 0.91 -1.93
CA ALA A 51 -12.76 0.70 -0.78
C ALA A 51 -13.46 0.29 0.52
N SER A 52 -14.78 0.44 0.62
CA SER A 52 -15.51 0.09 1.85
C SER A 52 -15.65 -1.41 2.09
N TRP A 53 -15.53 -2.21 1.04
CA TRP A 53 -15.61 -3.68 1.09
C TRP A 53 -14.24 -4.35 1.01
N VAL A 54 -13.20 -3.56 1.00
CA VAL A 54 -11.82 -4.05 0.86
C VAL A 54 -11.46 -5.05 1.95
N GLY A 55 -11.96 -4.89 3.18
CA GLY A 55 -11.73 -5.90 4.22
C GLY A 55 -12.20 -7.30 3.83
N ALA A 56 -13.34 -7.42 3.14
CA ALA A 56 -13.82 -8.71 2.66
C ALA A 56 -13.08 -9.19 1.40
N VAL A 57 -12.64 -8.28 0.54
CA VAL A 57 -11.94 -8.58 -0.71
C VAL A 57 -10.44 -8.79 -0.44
N GLU A 58 -9.80 -8.01 0.41
CA GLU A 58 -8.42 -8.19 0.88
C GLU A 58 -8.20 -9.59 1.48
N TYR A 59 -9.18 -10.08 2.25
CA TYR A 59 -9.07 -11.35 2.95
C TYR A 59 -9.52 -12.55 2.13
N SER A 60 -10.22 -12.37 1.03
CA SER A 60 -10.90 -13.48 0.36
C SER A 60 -10.44 -13.78 -1.06
N THR A 61 -9.81 -12.88 -1.80
CA THR A 61 -9.66 -13.11 -3.22
C THR A 61 -8.31 -12.81 -3.86
N TYR A 62 -7.56 -11.76 -3.52
CA TYR A 62 -6.37 -11.50 -4.33
C TYR A 62 -5.43 -10.41 -3.86
N TYR A 63 -5.65 -9.83 -2.70
CA TYR A 63 -4.92 -8.66 -2.32
C TYR A 63 -3.88 -8.95 -1.24
N VAL A 64 -2.63 -8.74 -1.56
CA VAL A 64 -1.50 -8.80 -0.64
C VAL A 64 -0.88 -7.42 -0.56
N GLY A 65 -0.49 -7.01 0.63
CA GLY A 65 0.12 -5.71 0.89
C GLY A 65 -0.90 -4.67 1.34
N GLY A 66 -0.43 -3.45 1.50
CA GLY A 66 -1.25 -2.35 1.96
C GLY A 66 -1.24 -2.18 3.46
N ILE A 67 -0.42 -1.25 3.89
CA ILE A 67 -0.27 -0.86 5.29
C ILE A 67 -0.55 0.63 5.47
N ARG A 68 -0.54 1.05 6.71
CA ARG A 68 -0.38 2.46 7.09
C ARG A 68 1.02 2.66 7.59
N ALA A 69 1.78 3.48 6.86
CA ALA A 69 3.17 3.74 7.17
C ALA A 69 3.33 5.08 7.90
N ASP A 70 4.21 5.09 8.88
CA ASP A 70 4.72 6.30 9.51
C ASP A 70 5.83 6.92 8.64
N ASN A 71 6.27 8.12 8.98
CA ASN A 71 7.41 8.81 8.36
C ASN A 71 7.39 8.74 6.82
N THR A 72 6.20 8.93 6.26
CA THR A 72 5.99 8.79 4.82
C THR A 72 6.09 10.15 4.13
N VAL A 73 6.74 10.14 2.97
CA VAL A 73 6.71 11.25 2.00
C VAL A 73 6.02 10.74 0.74
N THR A 74 5.06 11.49 0.24
CA THR A 74 4.38 11.17 -1.01
C THR A 74 4.35 12.40 -1.92
N TYR A 75 4.70 12.19 -3.17
CA TYR A 75 4.49 13.15 -4.25
C TYR A 75 3.40 12.65 -5.19
N LYS A 76 2.50 13.54 -5.56
CA LYS A 76 1.45 13.32 -6.56
C LYS A 76 1.55 14.42 -7.61
N THR A 77 1.69 14.06 -8.87
CA THR A 77 1.73 15.01 -9.98
C THR A 77 0.39 15.72 -10.18
N PRO A 78 0.37 16.87 -10.84
CA PRO A 78 -0.83 17.34 -11.49
C PRO A 78 -1.34 16.27 -12.48
N THR A 79 -2.65 16.26 -12.72
CA THR A 79 -3.21 15.38 -13.75
C THR A 79 -2.96 15.98 -15.13
N PHE A 80 -2.35 15.21 -16.02
CA PHE A 80 -2.12 15.59 -17.40
C PHE A 80 -2.68 14.53 -18.36
N ALA A 81 -3.52 14.94 -19.27
CA ALA A 81 -4.20 14.05 -20.24
C ALA A 81 -4.87 12.82 -19.57
N GLY A 82 -5.46 12.99 -18.41
CA GLY A 82 -6.09 11.93 -17.63
C GLY A 82 -5.13 11.10 -16.76
N VAL A 83 -3.82 11.29 -16.90
CA VAL A 83 -2.79 10.57 -16.12
C VAL A 83 -2.39 11.34 -14.88
N THR A 84 -2.30 10.64 -13.75
CA THR A 84 -1.70 11.14 -12.50
C THR A 84 -0.68 10.12 -12.02
N VAL A 85 0.51 10.57 -11.65
CA VAL A 85 1.59 9.71 -11.14
C VAL A 85 1.82 10.01 -9.67
N TYR A 86 2.18 8.97 -8.92
CA TYR A 86 2.43 9.02 -7.48
C TYR A 86 3.77 8.35 -7.18
N ALA A 87 4.54 8.95 -6.29
CA ALA A 87 5.73 8.34 -5.72
C ALA A 87 5.65 8.43 -4.19
N GLN A 88 5.92 7.34 -3.50
CA GLN A 88 5.81 7.27 -2.05
C GLN A 88 7.01 6.56 -1.45
N TYR A 89 7.49 7.07 -0.34
CA TYR A 89 8.57 6.50 0.44
C TYR A 89 8.27 6.63 1.94
N SER A 90 8.54 5.57 2.70
CA SER A 90 8.52 5.60 4.16
C SER A 90 9.88 5.26 4.71
N PHE A 91 10.41 6.13 5.57
CA PHE A 91 11.71 5.97 6.23
C PHE A 91 11.69 4.93 7.35
N GLU A 92 10.55 4.74 7.99
CA GLU A 92 10.23 3.72 8.98
C GLU A 92 8.71 3.54 9.01
N THR A 93 8.24 2.34 8.70
CA THR A 93 6.81 2.09 8.52
C THR A 93 6.03 2.05 9.83
N ASN A 94 6.68 1.74 10.96
CA ASN A 94 6.02 1.63 12.25
C ASN A 94 6.88 2.07 13.42
N THR A 95 6.84 3.35 13.76
CA THR A 95 7.59 3.94 14.87
C THR A 95 7.27 3.38 16.26
N LYS A 96 6.13 2.68 16.42
CA LYS A 96 5.81 2.02 17.70
C LYS A 96 6.56 0.72 17.94
N GLN A 97 7.10 0.10 16.92
CA GLN A 97 7.95 -1.07 17.07
C GLN A 97 9.34 -0.73 17.57
N GLU A 98 9.77 0.52 17.44
CA GLU A 98 11.05 1.00 17.97
C GLU A 98 11.20 0.78 19.48
N GLU A 99 10.11 0.88 20.24
CA GLU A 99 10.14 0.66 21.71
C GLU A 99 10.56 -0.75 22.10
N ASN A 100 10.44 -1.73 21.19
CA ASN A 100 10.69 -3.14 21.49
C ASN A 100 11.87 -3.76 20.72
N LEU A 101 12.41 -3.10 19.71
CA LEU A 101 13.35 -3.71 18.75
C LEU A 101 14.62 -2.89 18.47
N ASP A 102 14.91 -1.85 19.22
CA ASP A 102 16.04 -0.93 18.95
C ASP A 102 16.07 -0.38 17.50
N ALA A 103 14.95 -0.42 16.81
CA ALA A 103 14.82 0.10 15.45
C ALA A 103 14.98 1.63 15.45
N THR A 104 15.94 2.14 14.72
CA THR A 104 16.19 3.58 14.62
C THR A 104 15.99 4.05 13.18
N GLU A 105 15.17 5.07 13.00
CA GLU A 105 14.92 5.69 11.69
C GLU A 105 16.22 6.04 10.96
N GLY A 106 16.26 5.74 9.67
CA GLY A 106 17.42 6.00 8.82
C GLY A 106 18.58 5.02 8.98
N LYS A 107 18.44 4.01 9.85
CA LYS A 107 19.43 2.94 10.00
C LYS A 107 18.96 1.66 9.29
N ALA A 108 19.85 0.67 9.20
CA ALA A 108 19.53 -0.65 8.65
C ALA A 108 18.46 -1.41 9.46
N SER A 109 18.21 -0.99 10.71
CA SER A 109 17.13 -1.50 11.56
C SER A 109 15.73 -0.96 11.23
N ALA A 110 15.60 -0.03 10.31
CA ALA A 110 14.31 0.56 9.92
C ALA A 110 13.64 -0.23 8.80
N ASN A 111 12.36 -0.57 8.98
CA ASN A 111 11.53 -1.11 7.91
C ASN A 111 11.13 0.00 6.95
N ARG A 112 11.40 -0.16 5.66
CA ARG A 112 11.16 0.86 4.64
C ARG A 112 10.11 0.40 3.64
N TYR A 113 9.46 1.38 3.03
CA TYR A 113 8.49 1.13 1.98
C TYR A 113 8.75 2.08 0.81
N TYR A 114 8.67 1.54 -0.40
CA TYR A 114 8.82 2.28 -1.66
C TYR A 114 7.62 1.98 -2.54
N ALA A 115 7.07 2.98 -3.19
CA ALA A 115 6.02 2.76 -4.16
C ALA A 115 6.02 3.78 -5.30
N LEU A 116 5.68 3.31 -6.48
CA LEU A 116 5.28 4.11 -7.62
C LEU A 116 3.87 3.70 -8.03
N GLY A 117 3.02 4.69 -8.27
CA GLY A 117 1.65 4.47 -8.73
C GLY A 117 1.31 5.38 -9.89
N ALA A 118 0.38 4.95 -10.71
CA ALA A 118 -0.20 5.76 -11.76
C ALA A 118 -1.69 5.46 -11.88
N THR A 119 -2.48 6.50 -12.18
CA THR A 119 -3.89 6.36 -12.53
C THR A 119 -4.14 7.02 -13.88
N TYR A 120 -5.10 6.46 -14.64
CA TYR A 120 -5.59 7.03 -15.87
C TYR A 120 -7.12 7.06 -15.86
N LYS A 121 -7.69 8.23 -16.12
CA LYS A 121 -9.14 8.43 -16.20
C LYS A 121 -9.48 9.22 -17.44
N ALA A 122 -10.00 8.58 -18.45
CA ALA A 122 -10.54 9.20 -19.66
C ALA A 122 -11.38 8.22 -20.47
N ALA A 123 -12.30 8.72 -21.27
CA ALA A 123 -13.06 7.96 -22.28
C ALA A 123 -13.71 6.67 -21.73
N GLY A 124 -14.27 6.72 -20.52
CA GLY A 124 -14.91 5.56 -19.88
C GLY A 124 -13.94 4.62 -19.13
N PHE A 125 -12.62 4.80 -19.31
CA PHE A 125 -11.61 4.04 -18.57
C PHE A 125 -11.29 4.68 -17.20
N ASP A 126 -11.14 3.85 -16.20
CA ASP A 126 -10.55 4.17 -14.89
C ASP A 126 -9.52 3.09 -14.58
N LEU A 127 -8.24 3.39 -14.80
CA LEU A 127 -7.14 2.44 -14.67
C LEU A 127 -6.24 2.85 -13.50
N ALA A 128 -5.64 1.87 -12.83
CA ALA A 128 -4.60 2.09 -11.85
C ALA A 128 -3.51 1.01 -11.95
N ALA A 129 -2.28 1.44 -11.71
CA ALA A 129 -1.12 0.57 -11.57
C ALA A 129 -0.33 1.00 -10.35
N VAL A 130 0.14 0.05 -9.55
CA VAL A 130 1.03 0.29 -8.41
C VAL A 130 2.12 -0.77 -8.41
N VAL A 131 3.35 -0.32 -8.25
CA VAL A 131 4.51 -1.18 -7.93
C VAL A 131 5.00 -0.73 -6.58
N ASP A 132 5.11 -1.65 -5.63
CA ASP A 132 5.60 -1.33 -4.30
C ASP A 132 6.51 -2.43 -3.74
N SER A 133 7.41 -2.02 -2.87
CA SER A 133 8.36 -2.89 -2.20
C SER A 133 8.41 -2.57 -0.71
N TYR A 134 8.45 -3.61 0.08
CA TYR A 134 8.62 -3.54 1.52
C TYR A 134 9.98 -4.12 1.90
N ASN A 135 10.86 -3.27 2.42
CA ASN A 135 12.21 -3.67 2.79
C ASN A 135 12.28 -3.89 4.31
N TRP A 136 12.58 -5.12 4.67
CA TRP A 136 12.70 -5.51 6.06
C TRP A 136 13.99 -5.00 6.69
N SER A 137 13.90 -4.65 7.98
CA SER A 137 15.08 -4.27 8.75
C SER A 137 16.01 -5.45 8.99
N SER A 138 17.30 -5.17 9.17
CA SER A 138 18.29 -6.19 9.53
C SER A 138 17.98 -6.90 10.85
N THR A 139 17.20 -6.30 11.73
CA THR A 139 16.75 -6.91 12.98
C THR A 139 15.80 -8.07 12.70
N PHE A 140 14.85 -7.88 11.78
CA PHE A 140 13.93 -8.95 11.38
C PHE A 140 14.62 -10.05 10.59
N THR A 141 15.49 -9.68 9.64
CA THR A 141 16.22 -10.66 8.82
C THR A 141 17.28 -11.44 9.60
N SER A 142 17.72 -10.95 10.77
CA SER A 142 18.63 -11.73 11.63
C SER A 142 17.90 -12.84 12.41
N ASP A 143 16.61 -12.66 12.67
CA ASP A 143 15.78 -13.65 13.34
C ASP A 143 15.17 -14.65 12.35
N ASP A 144 15.00 -14.25 11.09
CA ASP A 144 14.56 -15.08 9.98
C ASP A 144 15.44 -14.80 8.73
N PRO A 145 16.51 -15.57 8.53
CA PRO A 145 17.43 -15.36 7.41
C PRO A 145 16.82 -15.67 6.03
N ASP A 146 15.65 -16.28 5.97
CA ASP A 146 14.91 -16.54 4.73
C ASP A 146 13.95 -15.39 4.36
N LEU A 147 13.88 -14.35 5.18
CA LEU A 147 13.04 -13.17 4.95
C LEU A 147 13.70 -12.22 3.95
N ASP A 148 13.23 -12.22 2.74
CA ASP A 148 13.62 -11.29 1.69
C ASP A 148 12.68 -10.09 1.58
N ASP A 149 13.14 -9.03 0.90
CA ASP A 149 12.32 -7.85 0.62
C ASP A 149 11.10 -8.20 -0.24
N GLY A 150 9.96 -7.67 0.15
CA GLY A 150 8.71 -7.91 -0.57
C GLY A 150 8.58 -7.04 -1.81
N LEU A 151 8.02 -7.59 -2.88
CA LEU A 151 7.65 -6.86 -4.10
C LEU A 151 6.20 -7.15 -4.47
N THR A 152 5.45 -6.10 -4.81
CA THR A 152 4.09 -6.22 -5.31
C THR A 152 3.92 -5.40 -6.57
N VAL A 153 3.26 -5.97 -7.56
CA VAL A 153 2.83 -5.28 -8.79
C VAL A 153 1.34 -5.48 -8.97
N THR A 154 0.57 -4.42 -8.86
CA THR A 154 -0.88 -4.45 -9.01
C THR A 154 -1.28 -3.61 -10.21
N LEU A 155 -2.10 -4.18 -11.08
CA LEU A 155 -2.65 -3.51 -12.26
C LEU A 155 -4.13 -3.83 -12.35
N GLY A 156 -4.93 -2.84 -12.66
CA GLY A 156 -6.33 -3.07 -12.93
C GLY A 156 -7.06 -1.83 -13.35
N GLY A 157 -8.36 -1.99 -13.54
CA GLY A 157 -9.22 -0.90 -13.93
C GLY A 157 -10.63 -1.33 -14.23
N SER A 158 -11.38 -0.37 -14.72
CA SER A 158 -12.73 -0.58 -15.17
C SER A 158 -12.99 0.18 -16.47
N TYR A 159 -13.96 -0.33 -17.22
CA TYR A 159 -14.52 0.37 -18.36
C TYR A 159 -16.03 0.50 -18.20
N ASP A 160 -16.52 1.71 -18.40
CA ASP A 160 -17.93 2.04 -18.32
C ASP A 160 -18.54 2.04 -19.74
N PHE A 161 -19.43 1.08 -19.98
CA PHE A 161 -20.19 0.94 -21.21
C PHE A 161 -21.51 1.72 -21.20
N GLU A 162 -21.74 2.60 -20.18
CA GLU A 162 -22.99 3.31 -19.91
C GLU A 162 -24.13 2.40 -19.38
N VAL A 163 -24.27 1.21 -19.92
CA VAL A 163 -25.29 0.20 -19.52
C VAL A 163 -24.74 -0.80 -18.50
N ALA A 164 -23.42 -0.93 -18.43
CA ALA A 164 -22.73 -1.82 -17.52
C ALA A 164 -21.30 -1.31 -17.31
N LYS A 165 -20.74 -1.56 -16.13
CA LYS A 165 -19.32 -1.30 -15.83
C LYS A 165 -18.62 -2.62 -15.55
N VAL A 166 -17.54 -2.88 -16.26
CA VAL A 166 -16.73 -4.09 -16.12
C VAL A 166 -15.43 -3.73 -15.41
N PHE A 167 -15.02 -4.57 -14.48
CA PHE A 167 -13.79 -4.43 -13.71
C PHE A 167 -12.86 -5.61 -14.02
N LEU A 168 -11.57 -5.33 -14.12
CA LEU A 168 -10.53 -6.35 -14.27
C LEU A 168 -9.32 -5.90 -13.48
N SER A 169 -8.77 -6.80 -12.66
CA SER A 169 -7.53 -6.54 -11.93
C SER A 169 -6.70 -7.81 -11.77
N GLY A 170 -5.40 -7.62 -11.65
CA GLY A 170 -4.45 -8.68 -11.36
C GLY A 170 -3.31 -8.16 -10.50
N GLN A 171 -2.73 -9.05 -9.71
CA GLN A 171 -1.61 -8.74 -8.85
C GLN A 171 -0.56 -9.84 -8.95
N TYR A 172 0.70 -9.42 -9.06
CA TYR A 172 1.87 -10.25 -8.82
C TYR A 172 2.49 -9.84 -7.49
N PHE A 173 2.95 -10.79 -6.71
CA PHE A 173 3.72 -10.51 -5.51
C PHE A 173 4.80 -11.56 -5.26
N ASP A 174 5.85 -11.16 -4.59
CA ASP A 174 6.97 -11.98 -4.19
C ASP A 174 7.39 -11.61 -2.77
N ASN A 175 7.72 -12.61 -1.94
CA ASN A 175 8.18 -12.43 -0.56
C ASN A 175 7.27 -11.55 0.33
N MET A 176 5.96 -11.57 0.10
CA MET A 176 5.02 -10.82 0.92
C MET A 176 4.53 -11.68 2.10
N ILE A 177 4.44 -11.06 3.28
CA ILE A 177 3.81 -11.69 4.44
C ILE A 177 2.35 -11.95 4.13
N GLY A 178 1.92 -13.18 4.30
CA GLY A 178 0.54 -13.59 4.06
C GLY A 178 -0.47 -12.80 4.92
N ASN A 179 -1.66 -12.61 4.37
CA ASN A 179 -2.74 -11.81 4.98
C ASN A 179 -3.24 -12.31 6.33
N ASP A 180 -2.87 -13.51 6.75
CA ASP A 180 -3.33 -14.08 8.02
C ASP A 180 -2.74 -13.38 9.25
N LYS A 181 -1.80 -12.46 9.00
CA LYS A 181 -1.17 -11.65 10.04
C LYS A 181 -1.27 -10.17 9.69
N SER A 182 -2.47 -9.66 9.78
CA SER A 182 -2.91 -8.31 9.44
C SER A 182 -2.26 -7.16 10.23
N GLN A 183 -1.13 -7.41 10.86
CA GLN A 183 -0.38 -6.39 11.59
C GLN A 183 1.11 -6.50 11.26
N PRO A 184 1.78 -5.41 10.88
CA PRO A 184 3.22 -5.31 10.98
C PRO A 184 3.60 -5.59 12.45
N GLY A 185 4.33 -6.66 12.71
CA GLY A 185 4.72 -7.07 14.06
C GLY A 185 4.06 -8.33 14.61
N SER A 186 3.18 -8.98 13.87
CA SER A 186 2.82 -10.36 14.16
C SER A 186 3.83 -11.28 13.46
N ASP A 187 4.42 -12.14 14.24
CA ASP A 187 5.47 -13.11 13.97
C ASP A 187 5.81 -13.36 12.48
N PRO A 188 7.02 -13.12 12.01
CA PRO A 188 7.43 -13.36 10.63
C PRO A 188 7.49 -14.85 10.25
N VAL A 189 7.17 -15.75 11.14
CA VAL A 189 7.35 -17.21 11.03
C VAL A 189 6.61 -17.87 9.85
N ASP A 190 5.70 -17.17 9.19
CA ASP A 190 5.03 -17.64 7.99
C ASP A 190 5.15 -16.67 6.79
N ALA A 191 6.23 -15.91 6.72
CA ALA A 191 6.67 -15.32 5.49
C ALA A 191 7.14 -16.44 4.56
N GLY A 192 6.23 -17.33 4.21
CA GLY A 192 6.49 -18.35 3.21
C GLY A 192 6.86 -17.63 1.92
N LYS A 193 7.85 -18.13 1.19
CA LYS A 193 8.08 -17.73 -0.20
C LYS A 193 6.75 -17.77 -0.89
N SER A 194 6.12 -16.61 -1.03
CA SER A 194 4.81 -16.51 -1.64
C SER A 194 5.02 -16.60 -3.13
N ASP A 195 4.58 -17.67 -3.69
CA ASP A 195 4.51 -17.84 -5.12
C ASP A 195 3.61 -16.77 -5.74
N SER A 196 3.87 -16.46 -6.98
CA SER A 196 3.10 -15.51 -7.79
C SER A 196 1.62 -15.84 -7.76
N PHE A 197 0.79 -14.87 -7.44
CA PHE A 197 -0.66 -15.01 -7.46
C PHE A 197 -1.28 -14.11 -8.52
N TYR A 198 -2.20 -14.66 -9.30
CA TYR A 198 -2.99 -13.92 -10.27
C TYR A 198 -4.45 -13.97 -9.87
N SER A 199 -5.08 -12.83 -9.78
CA SER A 199 -6.51 -12.75 -9.54
C SER A 199 -7.21 -11.91 -10.58
N PHE A 200 -8.38 -12.39 -10.98
CA PHE A 200 -9.27 -11.68 -11.87
C PHE A 200 -10.62 -11.49 -11.15
N SER A 201 -11.11 -10.26 -11.11
CA SER A 201 -12.48 -9.97 -10.67
C SER A 201 -13.27 -9.34 -11.83
N SER A 202 -14.42 -9.85 -12.08
CA SER A 202 -15.38 -9.34 -13.08
C SER A 202 -16.64 -8.86 -12.39
#